data_7418cde8b0ceee4ae2be3ad17fb8b2b1
#
_entry.id   7418cde8b0ceee4ae2be3ad17fb8b2b1
#
_cell.length_a   1.000
_cell.length_b   1.000
_cell.length_c   1.000
_cell.angle_alpha   90.00
_cell.angle_beta   90.00
_cell.angle_gamma   90.00
#
_symmetry.space_group_name_H-M   'P 1'
#
loop_
_entity.id
_entity.type
_entity.pdbx_description
1 polymer ?
#
loop_
_entity_poly.entity_id
_entity_poly.type
_entity_poly.pdbx_seq_one_letter_code
_entity_poly.pdbx_strand_id
1 'polypeptide(L)'
;MEWWREQPDGTVGTCLLTRLAVLRLLSNRVAMNGDPVKPKEALAAWQQLADDPRSVRIDSEPTTHEHRLASLVQGREPTPNLWTDAWLATLALSLDYEVTTFDRGFRSFRGLRVRLLTAEQ
;
A
#
# COMPACT_ATOMS: atom_id res chain seq x y z
N MET A 1 -14.59 -5.49 -4.69
CA MET A 1 -13.82 -4.50 -5.44
C MET A 1 -13.42 -5.09 -6.79
N GLU A 2 -13.76 -4.38 -7.85
CA GLU A 2 -13.56 -4.86 -9.21
C GLU A 2 -12.09 -5.05 -9.57
N TRP A 3 -11.26 -4.05 -9.26
CA TRP A 3 -9.82 -4.15 -9.52
C TRP A 3 -9.21 -5.42 -8.93
N TRP A 4 -9.56 -5.75 -7.69
CA TRP A 4 -9.04 -6.93 -7.00
C TRP A 4 -9.39 -8.22 -7.75
N ARG A 5 -10.64 -8.33 -8.19
CA ARG A 5 -11.14 -9.53 -8.86
C ARG A 5 -10.44 -9.79 -10.18
N GLU A 6 -9.93 -8.74 -10.83
CA GLU A 6 -9.26 -8.85 -12.11
C GLU A 6 -7.79 -9.28 -11.99
N GLN A 7 -7.24 -9.30 -10.77
CA GLN A 7 -5.83 -9.62 -10.60
C GLN A 7 -5.58 -11.12 -10.64
N PRO A 8 -4.54 -11.57 -11.36
CA PRO A 8 -4.15 -12.98 -11.34
C PRO A 8 -3.61 -13.40 -9.98
N ASP A 9 -3.62 -14.72 -9.72
CA ASP A 9 -3.05 -15.27 -8.50
C ASP A 9 -1.57 -14.91 -8.37
N GLY A 10 -1.14 -14.60 -7.15
CA GLY A 10 0.25 -14.32 -6.82
C GLY A 10 0.78 -12.97 -7.30
N THR A 11 -0.10 -12.03 -7.72
CA THR A 11 0.33 -10.77 -8.31
C THR A 11 0.13 -9.54 -7.42
N VAL A 12 -0.61 -9.66 -6.32
CA VAL A 12 -0.86 -8.53 -5.43
C VAL A 12 0.07 -8.61 -4.23
N GLY A 13 1.11 -7.77 -4.22
CA GLY A 13 2.08 -7.73 -3.13
C GLY A 13 1.52 -7.01 -1.91
N THR A 14 1.70 -7.61 -0.73
CA THR A 14 1.36 -7.00 0.55
C THR A 14 2.58 -7.04 1.48
N CYS A 15 2.67 -6.06 2.36
CA CYS A 15 3.75 -5.99 3.36
C CYS A 15 3.20 -5.45 4.67
N LEU A 16 4.05 -5.33 5.67
CA LEU A 16 3.63 -4.81 6.98
C LEU A 16 2.96 -3.45 6.87
N LEU A 17 3.54 -2.53 6.08
CA LEU A 17 2.98 -1.17 5.96
C LEU A 17 1.63 -1.17 5.26
N THR A 18 1.43 -2.00 4.24
CA THR A 18 0.12 -2.09 3.57
C THR A 18 -0.92 -2.68 4.50
N ARG A 19 -0.54 -3.66 5.33
CA ARG A 19 -1.42 -4.23 6.35
C ARG A 19 -1.87 -3.17 7.34
N LEU A 20 -0.93 -2.39 7.87
CA LEU A 20 -1.26 -1.33 8.81
C LEU A 20 -2.11 -0.25 8.17
N ALA A 21 -1.85 0.08 6.90
CA ALA A 21 -2.64 1.06 6.17
C ALA A 21 -4.10 0.61 6.00
N VAL A 22 -4.32 -0.66 5.66
CA VAL A 22 -5.69 -1.20 5.54
C VAL A 22 -6.40 -1.18 6.88
N LEU A 23 -5.73 -1.62 7.95
CA LEU A 23 -6.33 -1.63 9.29
C LEU A 23 -6.67 -0.22 9.77
N ARG A 24 -5.80 0.76 9.48
CA ARG A 24 -6.09 2.17 9.79
C ARG A 24 -7.29 2.69 9.02
N LEU A 25 -7.39 2.36 7.74
CA LEU A 25 -8.52 2.76 6.91
C LEU A 25 -9.84 2.22 7.45
N LEU A 26 -9.87 0.94 7.80
CA LEU A 26 -11.07 0.30 8.37
C LEU A 26 -11.46 0.89 9.72
N SER A 27 -10.50 1.47 10.44
CA SER A 27 -10.73 2.10 11.74
C SER A 27 -11.09 3.58 11.61
N ASN A 28 -11.05 4.14 10.41
CA ASN A 28 -11.27 5.57 10.19
C ASN A 28 -12.75 5.86 10.03
N ARG A 29 -13.30 6.70 10.91
CA ARG A 29 -14.72 7.03 10.92
C ARG A 29 -15.19 7.65 9.61
N VAL A 30 -14.39 8.56 9.06
CA VAL A 30 -14.76 9.24 7.80
C VAL A 30 -14.74 8.27 6.63
N ALA A 31 -13.69 7.47 6.51
CA ALA A 31 -13.56 6.49 5.42
C ALA A 31 -14.66 5.44 5.45
N MET A 32 -15.13 5.09 6.65
CA MET A 32 -16.17 4.05 6.84
C MET A 32 -17.56 4.64 7.06
N ASN A 33 -17.81 5.85 6.59
CA ASN A 33 -19.11 6.52 6.61
C ASN A 33 -19.75 6.59 8.02
N GLY A 34 -18.89 6.87 9.03
CA GLY A 34 -19.32 7.01 10.41
C GLY A 34 -19.39 5.71 11.20
N ASP A 35 -19.09 4.58 10.57
CA ASP A 35 -19.18 3.26 11.20
C ASP A 35 -17.85 2.50 11.06
N PRO A 36 -16.85 2.86 11.88
CA PRO A 36 -15.55 2.20 11.79
C PRO A 36 -15.65 0.73 12.19
N VAL A 37 -14.86 -0.09 11.50
CA VAL A 37 -14.82 -1.54 11.75
C VAL A 37 -14.12 -1.81 13.08
N LYS A 38 -14.70 -2.67 13.91
CA LYS A 38 -14.08 -3.04 15.18
C LYS A 38 -12.81 -3.86 14.97
N PRO A 39 -11.85 -3.78 15.90
CA PRO A 39 -10.56 -4.46 15.70
C PRO A 39 -10.64 -5.93 15.34
N LYS A 40 -11.53 -6.68 15.97
CA LYS A 40 -11.68 -8.12 15.68
C LYS A 40 -12.12 -8.36 14.23
N GLU A 41 -13.10 -7.59 13.78
CA GLU A 41 -13.59 -7.72 12.39
C GLU A 41 -12.56 -7.18 11.39
N ALA A 42 -11.83 -6.14 11.76
CA ALA A 42 -10.77 -5.59 10.90
C ALA A 42 -9.66 -6.63 10.67
N LEU A 43 -9.24 -7.30 11.74
CA LEU A 43 -8.24 -8.36 11.62
C LEU A 43 -8.74 -9.53 10.78
N ALA A 44 -10.02 -9.90 10.92
CA ALA A 44 -10.61 -10.95 10.10
C ALA A 44 -10.65 -10.57 8.63
N ALA A 45 -11.01 -9.32 8.32
CA ALA A 45 -11.02 -8.81 6.95
C ALA A 45 -9.61 -8.83 6.35
N TRP A 46 -8.61 -8.41 7.11
CA TRP A 46 -7.22 -8.49 6.66
C TRP A 46 -6.81 -9.93 6.38
N GLN A 47 -7.16 -10.85 7.27
CA GLN A 47 -6.79 -12.26 7.11
C GLN A 47 -7.40 -12.85 5.84
N GLN A 48 -8.65 -12.51 5.53
CA GLN A 48 -9.29 -12.91 4.28
C GLN A 48 -8.48 -12.45 3.06
N LEU A 49 -8.05 -11.20 3.08
CA LEU A 49 -7.24 -10.65 1.99
C LEU A 49 -5.89 -11.36 1.90
N ALA A 50 -5.24 -11.59 3.04
CA ALA A 50 -3.94 -12.23 3.08
C ALA A 50 -3.98 -13.69 2.62
N ASP A 51 -5.10 -14.37 2.89
CA ASP A 51 -5.28 -15.79 2.51
C ASP A 51 -5.76 -15.96 1.06
N ASP A 52 -6.14 -14.87 0.41
CA ASP A 52 -6.57 -14.93 -0.99
C ASP A 52 -5.39 -15.33 -1.88
N PRO A 53 -5.60 -16.24 -2.85
CA PRO A 53 -4.51 -16.66 -3.74
C PRO A 53 -3.85 -15.53 -4.53
N ARG A 54 -4.53 -14.40 -4.72
CA ARG A 54 -3.96 -13.23 -5.40
C ARG A 54 -2.84 -12.59 -4.60
N SER A 55 -2.90 -12.68 -3.27
CA SER A 55 -1.93 -12.05 -2.37
C SER A 55 -0.60 -12.79 -2.34
N VAL A 56 0.49 -12.02 -2.35
CA VAL A 56 1.83 -12.51 -2.06
C VAL A 56 2.46 -11.62 -0.99
N ARG A 57 3.02 -12.24 0.04
CA ARG A 57 3.61 -11.50 1.14
C ARG A 57 5.06 -11.13 0.84
N ILE A 58 5.38 -9.85 1.06
CA ILE A 58 6.74 -9.32 0.90
C ILE A 58 7.28 -9.06 2.30
N ASP A 59 8.21 -9.92 2.75
CA ASP A 59 8.70 -9.92 4.14
C ASP A 59 10.06 -9.30 4.32
N SER A 60 10.82 -9.09 3.23
CA SER A 60 12.19 -8.60 3.35
C SER A 60 12.45 -7.43 2.43
N GLU A 61 13.36 -6.55 2.87
CA GLU A 61 13.80 -5.42 2.08
C GLU A 61 14.88 -5.85 1.07
N PRO A 62 14.82 -5.32 -0.17
CA PRO A 62 15.93 -5.49 -1.11
C PRO A 62 17.22 -4.88 -0.58
N THR A 63 18.37 -5.41 -0.99
CA THR A 63 19.66 -4.94 -0.50
C THR A 63 19.97 -3.48 -0.85
N THR A 64 19.34 -2.95 -1.92
CA THR A 64 19.52 -1.56 -2.35
C THR A 64 18.49 -0.61 -1.76
N HIS A 65 17.66 -1.08 -0.84
CA HIS A 65 16.51 -0.32 -0.34
C HIS A 65 16.91 1.02 0.27
N GLU A 66 17.88 1.04 1.18
CA GLU A 66 18.30 2.28 1.85
C GLU A 66 18.84 3.31 0.86
N HIS A 67 19.61 2.87 -0.13
CA HIS A 67 20.15 3.76 -1.15
C HIS A 67 19.04 4.39 -1.99
N ARG A 68 18.07 3.60 -2.42
CA ARG A 68 16.93 4.11 -3.20
C ARG A 68 16.05 5.04 -2.38
N LEU A 69 15.82 4.69 -1.11
CA LEU A 69 15.04 5.52 -0.20
C LEU A 69 15.66 6.91 -0.08
N ALA A 70 16.96 6.96 0.18
CA ALA A 70 17.68 8.23 0.28
C ALA A 70 17.54 9.07 -0.99
N SER A 71 17.62 8.43 -2.14
CA SER A 71 17.47 9.11 -3.43
C SER A 71 16.06 9.66 -3.63
N LEU A 72 15.03 8.90 -3.24
CA LEU A 72 13.64 9.33 -3.42
C LEU A 72 13.24 10.49 -2.53
N VAL A 73 13.79 10.59 -1.33
CA VAL A 73 13.41 11.65 -0.39
C VAL A 73 14.24 12.91 -0.54
N GLN A 74 15.30 12.88 -1.32
CA GLN A 74 16.20 14.02 -1.49
C GLN A 74 15.43 15.24 -2.02
N GLY A 75 15.56 16.36 -1.31
CA GLY A 75 14.93 17.62 -1.71
C GLY A 75 13.44 17.73 -1.41
N ARG A 76 12.87 16.75 -0.74
CA ARG A 76 11.44 16.79 -0.40
C ARG A 76 11.20 17.49 0.93
N GLU A 77 10.04 18.14 1.01
CA GLU A 77 9.60 18.77 2.25
C GLU A 77 9.20 17.71 3.27
N PRO A 78 9.48 17.92 4.57
CA PRO A 78 9.09 16.99 5.60
C PRO A 78 7.58 17.00 5.79
N THR A 79 6.97 15.82 5.71
CA THR A 79 5.55 15.61 6.00
C THR A 79 5.42 14.36 6.87
N PRO A 80 4.33 14.22 7.64
CA PRO A 80 4.18 13.06 8.53
C PRO A 80 4.22 11.71 7.81
N ASN A 81 3.76 11.66 6.57
CA ASN A 81 3.67 10.41 5.82
C ASN A 81 4.84 10.18 4.86
N LEU A 82 5.81 11.10 4.83
CA LEU A 82 6.90 11.01 3.85
C LEU A 82 7.64 9.68 3.91
N TRP A 83 8.03 9.24 5.10
CA TRP A 83 8.87 8.06 5.25
C TRP A 83 8.14 6.76 4.91
N THR A 84 6.89 6.61 5.35
CA THR A 84 6.11 5.41 5.03
C THR A 84 5.80 5.34 3.53
N ASP A 85 5.44 6.46 2.93
CA ASP A 85 5.14 6.53 1.50
C ASP A 85 6.40 6.28 0.66
N ALA A 86 7.51 6.91 1.03
CA ALA A 86 8.78 6.71 0.32
C ALA A 86 9.29 5.28 0.46
N TRP A 87 9.09 4.66 1.63
CA TRP A 87 9.47 3.27 1.84
C TRP A 87 8.70 2.33 0.91
N LEU A 88 7.39 2.52 0.82
CA LEU A 88 6.54 1.73 -0.08
C LEU A 88 6.91 1.96 -1.55
N ALA A 89 7.15 3.22 -1.94
CA ALA A 89 7.56 3.56 -3.29
C ALA A 89 8.90 2.88 -3.64
N THR A 90 9.84 2.92 -2.71
CA THR A 90 11.15 2.28 -2.88
C THR A 90 11.00 0.78 -3.07
N LEU A 91 10.16 0.14 -2.25
CA LEU A 91 9.92 -1.30 -2.34
C LEU A 91 9.33 -1.66 -3.70
N ALA A 92 8.32 -0.91 -4.15
CA ALA A 92 7.68 -1.14 -5.44
C ALA A 92 8.67 -0.97 -6.59
N LEU A 93 9.49 0.09 -6.56
CA LEU A 93 10.51 0.31 -7.57
C LEU A 93 11.55 -0.82 -7.60
N SER A 94 11.97 -1.28 -6.44
CA SER A 94 12.99 -2.33 -6.32
C SER A 94 12.52 -3.68 -6.83
N LEU A 95 11.23 -3.97 -6.68
CA LEU A 95 10.63 -5.25 -7.07
C LEU A 95 9.83 -5.16 -8.38
N ASP A 96 9.85 -4.01 -9.02
CA ASP A 96 9.12 -3.75 -10.27
C ASP A 96 7.61 -3.93 -10.13
N TYR A 97 7.06 -3.43 -9.03
CA TYR A 97 5.61 -3.39 -8.81
C TYR A 97 5.03 -2.02 -9.11
N GLU A 98 3.76 -2.02 -9.49
CA GLU A 98 2.93 -0.83 -9.51
C GLU A 98 2.33 -0.63 -8.11
N VAL A 99 2.24 0.61 -7.64
CA VAL A 99 1.52 0.92 -6.40
C VAL A 99 0.06 1.18 -6.76
N THR A 100 -0.84 0.41 -6.16
CA THR A 100 -2.28 0.59 -6.33
C THR A 100 -2.82 1.23 -5.06
N THR A 101 -3.44 2.40 -5.19
CA THR A 101 -3.77 3.24 -4.05
C THR A 101 -4.92 4.19 -4.37
N PHE A 102 -5.57 4.71 -3.34
CA PHE A 102 -6.50 5.83 -3.46
C PHE A 102 -5.80 7.17 -3.27
N ASP A 103 -4.52 7.18 -2.90
CA ASP A 103 -3.76 8.39 -2.55
C ASP A 103 -2.97 8.91 -3.75
N ARG A 104 -3.31 10.14 -4.20
CA ARG A 104 -2.64 10.80 -5.32
C ARG A 104 -1.19 11.16 -5.03
N GLY A 105 -0.82 11.25 -3.76
CA GLY A 105 0.52 11.63 -3.34
C GLY A 105 1.62 10.72 -3.89
N PHE A 106 1.30 9.46 -4.14
CA PHE A 106 2.27 8.51 -4.69
C PHE A 106 2.74 8.88 -6.10
N ARG A 107 1.96 9.65 -6.85
CA ARG A 107 2.36 10.10 -8.19
C ARG A 107 3.55 11.04 -8.18
N SER A 108 3.86 11.62 -7.04
CA SER A 108 5.00 12.55 -6.90
C SER A 108 6.36 11.84 -6.89
N PHE A 109 6.40 10.52 -6.72
CA PHE A 109 7.65 9.76 -6.70
C PHE A 109 8.11 9.45 -8.11
N ARG A 110 9.34 9.87 -8.42
CA ARG A 110 9.91 9.72 -9.77
C ARG A 110 10.06 8.25 -10.16
N GLY A 111 9.57 7.91 -11.34
CA GLY A 111 9.71 6.58 -11.91
C GLY A 111 8.73 5.55 -11.37
N LEU A 112 7.94 5.90 -10.37
CA LEU A 112 6.97 4.98 -9.77
C LEU A 112 5.74 4.86 -10.66
N ARG A 113 5.34 3.63 -10.97
CA ARG A 113 4.06 3.37 -11.62
C ARG A 113 2.98 3.35 -10.57
N VAL A 114 1.94 4.15 -10.76
CA VAL A 114 0.85 4.29 -9.80
C VAL A 114 -0.48 4.07 -10.49
N ARG A 115 -1.29 3.17 -9.91
CA ARG A 115 -2.69 3.01 -10.31
C ARG A 115 -3.54 3.64 -9.24
N LEU A 116 -4.17 4.75 -9.59
CA LEU A 116 -5.06 5.44 -8.67
C LEU A 116 -6.47 4.86 -8.79
N LEU A 117 -6.99 4.37 -7.68
CA LEU A 117 -8.35 3.84 -7.62
C LEU A 117 -9.34 4.93 -7.23
N THR A 118 -10.58 4.77 -7.68
CA THR A 118 -11.71 5.56 -7.23
C THR A 118 -12.67 4.66 -6.44
N ALA A 119 -13.66 5.27 -5.79
CA ALA A 119 -14.60 4.52 -4.95
C ALA A 119 -15.41 3.48 -5.73
N GLU A 120 -15.60 3.68 -7.05
CA GLU A 120 -16.35 2.74 -7.91
C GLU A 120 -15.50 1.55 -8.38
N GLN A 121 -14.24 1.60 -8.20
CA GLN A 121 -13.30 0.57 -8.62
C GLN A 121 -13.02 -0.41 -7.49
#